data_5c659cde0ebfbd2b024a81abc54e8ace
#
_entry.id   5c659cde0ebfbd2b024a81abc54e8ace
#
_cell.length_a   1.000
_cell.length_b   1.000
_cell.length_c   1.000
_cell.angle_alpha   90.00
_cell.angle_beta   90.00
_cell.angle_gamma   90.00
#
_symmetry.space_group_name_H-M   'P 1'
#
loop_
_entity.id
_entity.type
_entity.pdbx_description
1 polymer ?
#
loop_
_entity_poly.entity_id
_entity_poly.type
_entity_poly.pdbx_seq_one_letter_code
_entity_poly.pdbx_strand_id
1 'polypeptide(L)'
;MTKRLTQWDLLRSLAMFFVLVVHSAAYFDLMCVPGVSTAIYEFALICDPVFFALSGYFAIRQHTCSYAAYLRKKFLTVVLPLIVYSVLVYCYAIHRHVTTLSPGNFIRYYRELLVGCWWFIPALLPFLMLAPWLSSMFEKLSLHKQRTLFILVSVAISWGAILTCLSSLAEIMQWSAAHTAIEALALLVPSQIIPGGYFLYFCLGYFIRILPTLFSKRTLQKISALGFVLWILGALAAMFGYKRSDPSFLWFFATVGIFYLFDKVRINNSSLSKLISFLAQRSYSIYLFNFIAVEWVFLHAKSYGLFGVETPSARFTGLLLWVLAVIAAYCVALICACVADYLILKPLQRLCETAFAQVRSAGQEEN
;
A
#
# COMPACT_ATOMS: atom_id res chain seq x y z
N MET A 1 18.97 -2.49 21.01
CA MET A 1 18.22 -1.78 19.94
C MET A 1 18.60 -2.41 18.61
N THR A 2 17.68 -3.08 17.93
CA THR A 2 17.91 -3.58 16.56
C THR A 2 18.18 -2.41 15.64
N LYS A 3 19.29 -2.44 14.91
CA LYS A 3 19.67 -1.40 13.94
C LYS A 3 18.54 -1.21 12.93
N ARG A 4 17.98 -0.01 12.87
CA ARG A 4 16.88 0.31 11.95
C ARG A 4 17.38 0.25 10.51
N LEU A 5 16.62 -0.38 9.64
CA LEU A 5 16.97 -0.60 8.23
C LEU A 5 16.45 0.58 7.41
N THR A 6 17.26 1.61 7.23
CA THR A 6 16.88 2.90 6.60
C THR A 6 16.41 2.74 5.15
N GLN A 7 16.90 1.74 4.42
CA GLN A 7 16.45 1.45 3.06
C GLN A 7 14.98 1.05 2.99
N TRP A 8 14.48 0.32 3.98
CA TRP A 8 13.05 -0.05 4.04
C TRP A 8 12.17 1.10 4.52
N ASP A 9 12.72 1.97 5.36
CA ASP A 9 12.06 3.23 5.72
C ASP A 9 11.93 4.16 4.51
N LEU A 10 12.98 4.24 3.66
CA LEU A 10 12.92 4.98 2.42
C LEU A 10 11.86 4.41 1.47
N LEU A 11 11.84 3.09 1.28
CA LEU A 11 10.84 2.44 0.43
C LEU A 11 9.43 2.72 0.93
N ARG A 12 9.20 2.65 2.25
CA ARG A 12 7.90 2.97 2.86
C ARG A 12 7.49 4.42 2.63
N SER A 13 8.41 5.36 2.75
CA SER A 13 8.14 6.79 2.53
C SER A 13 7.82 7.09 1.06
N LEU A 14 8.52 6.45 0.13
CA LEU A 14 8.24 6.57 -1.31
C LEU A 14 6.90 5.93 -1.69
N ALA A 15 6.59 4.74 -1.15
CA ALA A 15 5.30 4.11 -1.36
C ALA A 15 4.16 4.99 -0.81
N MET A 16 4.37 5.66 0.35
CA MET A 16 3.39 6.60 0.88
C MET A 16 3.20 7.84 -0.01
N PHE A 17 4.27 8.34 -0.62
CA PHE A 17 4.16 9.42 -1.61
C PHE A 17 3.33 8.96 -2.82
N PHE A 18 3.52 7.73 -3.31
CA PHE A 18 2.70 7.19 -4.40
C PHE A 18 1.22 7.02 -4.03
N VAL A 19 0.89 6.75 -2.77
CA VAL A 19 -0.51 6.76 -2.31
C VAL A 19 -1.15 8.14 -2.54
N LEU A 20 -0.43 9.24 -2.25
CA LEU A 20 -0.95 10.58 -2.53
C LEU A 20 -1.07 10.83 -4.04
N VAL A 21 -0.13 10.33 -4.83
CA VAL A 21 -0.22 10.38 -6.31
C VAL A 21 -1.49 9.69 -6.78
N VAL A 22 -1.80 8.48 -6.29
CA VAL A 22 -3.04 7.74 -6.61
C VAL A 22 -4.28 8.55 -6.25
N HIS A 23 -4.36 9.09 -5.05
CA HIS A 23 -5.51 9.87 -4.61
C HIS A 23 -5.63 11.24 -5.30
N SER A 24 -4.54 11.78 -5.84
CA SER A 24 -4.56 13.04 -6.59
C SER A 24 -4.85 12.87 -8.08
N ALA A 25 -4.85 11.65 -8.60
CA ALA A 25 -5.01 11.37 -10.04
C ALA A 25 -6.33 11.92 -10.61
N ALA A 26 -7.42 11.89 -9.81
CA ALA A 26 -8.71 12.47 -10.22
C ALA A 26 -8.65 13.98 -10.53
N TYR A 27 -7.68 14.69 -9.96
CA TYR A 27 -7.48 16.12 -10.19
C TYR A 27 -6.53 16.41 -11.36
N PHE A 28 -5.86 15.38 -11.87
CA PHE A 28 -4.87 15.51 -12.94
C PHE A 28 -5.54 15.83 -14.29
N ASP A 29 -6.68 15.22 -14.59
CA ASP A 29 -7.39 15.43 -15.86
C ASP A 29 -7.88 16.88 -16.04
N LEU A 30 -8.05 17.61 -14.92
CA LEU A 30 -8.37 19.03 -14.95
C LEU A 30 -7.19 19.90 -15.41
N MET A 31 -5.96 19.36 -15.42
CA MET A 31 -4.72 20.11 -15.57
C MET A 31 -3.87 19.69 -16.76
N CYS A 32 -4.04 18.46 -17.29
CA CYS A 32 -3.10 17.85 -18.21
C CYS A 32 -3.74 17.07 -19.36
N VAL A 33 -2.89 16.41 -20.13
CA VAL A 33 -3.26 15.62 -21.31
C VAL A 33 -4.11 14.42 -20.91
N PRO A 34 -5.30 14.23 -21.50
CA PRO A 34 -6.11 13.04 -21.28
C PRO A 34 -5.30 11.74 -21.50
N GLY A 35 -5.51 10.75 -20.65
CA GLY A 35 -4.80 9.46 -20.67
C GLY A 35 -3.47 9.44 -19.93
N VAL A 36 -2.77 10.57 -19.75
CA VAL A 36 -1.54 10.62 -18.95
C VAL A 36 -1.84 10.42 -17.48
N SER A 37 -2.96 10.96 -16.99
CA SER A 37 -3.46 10.70 -15.63
C SER A 37 -3.63 9.21 -15.34
N THR A 38 -4.21 8.47 -16.29
CA THR A 38 -4.40 7.01 -16.19
C THR A 38 -3.06 6.30 -16.08
N ALA A 39 -2.06 6.66 -16.90
CA ALA A 39 -0.74 6.07 -16.84
C ALA A 39 -0.04 6.36 -15.50
N ILE A 40 -0.11 7.59 -15.00
CA ILE A 40 0.48 7.98 -13.70
C ILE A 40 -0.23 7.25 -12.55
N TYR A 41 -1.55 7.16 -12.60
CA TYR A 41 -2.35 6.41 -11.64
C TYR A 41 -1.92 4.94 -11.59
N GLU A 42 -1.89 4.25 -12.74
CA GLU A 42 -1.50 2.85 -12.86
C GLU A 42 -0.04 2.61 -12.45
N PHE A 43 0.85 3.55 -12.77
CA PHE A 43 2.24 3.50 -12.34
C PHE A 43 2.36 3.61 -10.81
N ALA A 44 1.62 4.52 -10.20
CA ALA A 44 1.70 4.78 -8.75
C ALA A 44 1.05 3.67 -7.91
N LEU A 45 0.09 2.92 -8.44
CA LEU A 45 -0.59 1.82 -7.73
C LEU A 45 0.32 0.68 -7.30
N ILE A 46 1.57 0.62 -7.78
CA ILE A 46 2.60 -0.29 -7.24
C ILE A 46 2.83 -0.09 -5.72
N CYS A 47 2.39 1.03 -5.16
CA CYS A 47 2.44 1.28 -3.73
C CYS A 47 1.69 0.22 -2.92
N ASP A 48 0.55 -0.27 -3.41
CA ASP A 48 -0.28 -1.24 -2.70
C ASP A 48 0.44 -2.58 -2.48
N PRO A 49 0.90 -3.30 -3.53
CA PRO A 49 1.67 -4.52 -3.34
C PRO A 49 2.98 -4.29 -2.57
N VAL A 50 3.63 -3.14 -2.71
CA VAL A 50 4.82 -2.79 -1.93
C VAL A 50 4.49 -2.67 -0.44
N PHE A 51 3.37 -2.03 -0.06
CA PHE A 51 2.96 -1.94 1.35
C PHE A 51 2.59 -3.29 1.94
N PHE A 52 1.88 -4.14 1.20
CA PHE A 52 1.58 -5.50 1.66
C PHE A 52 2.86 -6.31 1.84
N ALA A 53 3.80 -6.26 0.89
CA ALA A 53 5.08 -6.96 0.97
C ALA A 53 5.96 -6.43 2.12
N LEU A 54 6.04 -5.10 2.32
CA LEU A 54 6.72 -4.51 3.48
C LEU A 54 6.10 -4.96 4.79
N SER A 55 4.78 -5.00 4.87
CA SER A 55 4.07 -5.45 6.07
C SER A 55 4.38 -6.91 6.37
N GLY A 56 4.38 -7.78 5.37
CA GLY A 56 4.78 -9.18 5.49
C GLY A 56 6.25 -9.36 5.85
N TYR A 57 7.15 -8.59 5.23
CA TYR A 57 8.58 -8.61 5.52
C TYR A 57 8.89 -8.39 6.99
N PHE A 58 8.15 -7.49 7.65
CA PHE A 58 8.34 -7.18 9.08
C PHE A 58 7.47 -8.03 10.01
N ALA A 59 6.33 -8.53 9.56
CA ALA A 59 5.40 -9.28 10.41
C ALA A 59 5.64 -10.79 10.39
N ILE A 60 5.96 -11.40 9.23
CA ILE A 60 6.19 -12.84 9.11
C ILE A 60 7.63 -13.16 9.53
N ARG A 61 7.87 -13.21 10.85
CA ARG A 61 9.16 -13.56 11.44
C ARG A 61 8.92 -14.19 12.81
N GLN A 62 9.93 -14.87 13.35
CA GLN A 62 9.84 -15.41 14.69
C GLN A 62 9.55 -14.30 15.71
N HIS A 63 8.59 -14.56 16.55
CA HIS A 63 8.20 -13.70 17.66
C HIS A 63 8.55 -14.39 18.97
N THR A 64 9.32 -13.70 19.83
CA THR A 64 9.68 -14.19 21.17
C THR A 64 8.60 -13.93 22.22
N CYS A 65 7.58 -13.13 21.87
CA CYS A 65 6.49 -12.79 22.76
C CYS A 65 5.28 -13.71 22.56
N SER A 66 4.41 -13.82 23.59
CA SER A 66 3.13 -14.52 23.46
C SER A 66 2.25 -13.91 22.40
N TYR A 67 1.32 -14.71 21.85
CA TYR A 67 0.38 -14.24 20.83
C TYR A 67 -0.50 -13.07 21.33
N ALA A 68 -0.93 -13.12 22.59
CA ALA A 68 -1.67 -12.02 23.21
C ALA A 68 -0.85 -10.72 23.29
N ALA A 69 0.44 -10.79 23.60
CA ALA A 69 1.32 -9.63 23.59
C ALA A 69 1.55 -9.09 22.17
N TYR A 70 1.62 -9.98 21.17
CA TYR A 70 1.67 -9.61 19.78
C TYR A 70 0.40 -8.86 19.33
N LEU A 71 -0.80 -9.40 19.64
CA LEU A 71 -2.08 -8.77 19.31
C LEU A 71 -2.23 -7.41 20.00
N ARG A 72 -1.88 -7.33 21.30
CA ARG A 72 -1.88 -6.04 22.02
C ARG A 72 -1.03 -4.98 21.30
N LYS A 73 0.18 -5.38 20.86
CA LYS A 73 1.03 -4.47 20.08
C LYS A 73 0.37 -4.04 18.78
N LYS A 74 -0.30 -4.97 18.08
CA LYS A 74 -1.03 -4.63 16.83
C LYS A 74 -2.23 -3.74 17.10
N PHE A 75 -2.96 -3.97 18.19
CA PHE A 75 -4.02 -3.06 18.62
C PHE A 75 -3.50 -1.63 18.79
N LEU A 76 -2.44 -1.44 19.57
CA LEU A 76 -1.86 -0.11 19.82
C LEU A 76 -1.29 0.56 18.58
N THR A 77 -0.75 -0.21 17.63
CA THR A 77 -0.04 0.36 16.47
C THR A 77 -0.88 0.43 15.19
N VAL A 78 -2.01 -0.27 15.12
CA VAL A 78 -2.88 -0.31 13.92
C VAL A 78 -4.32 0.08 14.27
N VAL A 79 -4.94 -0.61 15.24
CA VAL A 79 -6.37 -0.41 15.53
C VAL A 79 -6.64 0.88 16.26
N LEU A 80 -5.86 1.20 17.29
CA LEU A 80 -6.03 2.44 18.06
C LEU A 80 -5.84 3.70 17.20
N PRO A 81 -4.79 3.82 16.35
CA PRO A 81 -4.71 4.94 15.42
C PRO A 81 -5.91 5.00 14.47
N LEU A 82 -6.37 3.86 13.93
CA LEU A 82 -7.56 3.83 13.08
C LEU A 82 -8.79 4.43 13.77
N ILE A 83 -9.04 4.08 15.04
CA ILE A 83 -10.15 4.62 15.83
C ILE A 83 -9.97 6.13 16.05
N VAL A 84 -8.79 6.57 16.46
CA VAL A 84 -8.51 7.99 16.72
C VAL A 84 -8.73 8.83 15.46
N TYR A 85 -8.14 8.38 14.34
CA TYR A 85 -8.26 9.11 13.09
C TYR A 85 -9.68 9.06 12.51
N SER A 86 -10.45 7.98 12.73
CA SER A 86 -11.86 7.94 12.30
C SER A 86 -12.70 9.03 12.98
N VAL A 87 -12.45 9.28 14.26
CA VAL A 87 -13.12 10.37 14.99
C VAL A 87 -12.69 11.73 14.45
N LEU A 88 -11.36 11.93 14.25
CA LEU A 88 -10.85 13.23 13.75
C LEU A 88 -11.38 13.55 12.34
N VAL A 89 -11.39 12.56 11.45
CA VAL A 89 -11.90 12.70 10.08
C VAL A 89 -13.41 12.93 10.07
N TYR A 90 -14.15 12.27 10.97
CA TYR A 90 -15.58 12.50 11.11
C TYR A 90 -15.90 13.92 11.63
N CYS A 91 -15.13 14.42 12.62
CA CYS A 91 -15.25 15.80 13.07
C CYS A 91 -14.98 16.81 11.94
N TYR A 92 -13.98 16.53 11.10
CA TYR A 92 -13.72 17.33 9.90
C TYR A 92 -14.89 17.29 8.91
N ALA A 93 -15.48 16.12 8.67
CA ALA A 93 -16.63 15.97 7.77
C ALA A 93 -17.86 16.74 8.28
N ILE A 94 -18.10 16.77 9.61
CA ILE A 94 -19.14 17.61 10.23
C ILE A 94 -18.84 19.09 10.00
N HIS A 95 -17.61 19.53 10.25
CA HIS A 95 -17.19 20.91 10.01
C HIS A 95 -17.40 21.35 8.56
N ARG A 96 -17.18 20.42 7.62
CA ARG A 96 -17.39 20.65 6.18
C ARG A 96 -18.85 20.51 5.74
N HIS A 97 -19.78 20.28 6.66
CA HIS A 97 -21.21 20.03 6.37
C HIS A 97 -21.49 18.83 5.45
N VAL A 98 -20.54 17.88 5.37
CA VAL A 98 -20.70 16.62 4.61
C VAL A 98 -21.64 15.66 5.35
N THR A 99 -21.63 15.70 6.68
CA THR A 99 -22.46 14.86 7.54
C THR A 99 -22.87 15.62 8.80
N THR A 100 -23.78 15.03 9.60
CA THR A 100 -24.23 15.59 10.88
C THR A 100 -23.84 14.69 12.03
N LEU A 101 -23.70 15.25 13.22
CA LEU A 101 -23.30 14.53 14.42
C LEU A 101 -24.41 13.55 14.84
N SER A 102 -24.22 12.28 14.61
CA SER A 102 -25.03 11.19 15.15
C SER A 102 -24.25 9.86 15.14
N PRO A 103 -24.55 8.92 16.05
CA PRO A 103 -23.90 7.59 16.05
C PRO A 103 -24.13 6.83 14.74
N GLY A 104 -25.34 6.88 14.16
CA GLY A 104 -25.66 6.24 12.90
C GLY A 104 -24.87 6.79 11.74
N ASN A 105 -24.70 8.11 11.66
CA ASN A 105 -23.91 8.75 10.63
C ASN A 105 -22.40 8.48 10.81
N PHE A 106 -21.92 8.40 12.05
CA PHE A 106 -20.53 7.98 12.31
C PHE A 106 -20.26 6.58 11.78
N ILE A 107 -21.11 5.61 12.08
CA ILE A 107 -20.96 4.22 11.63
C ILE A 107 -21.00 4.14 10.10
N ARG A 108 -21.96 4.86 9.46
CA ARG A 108 -22.05 4.93 8.00
C ARG A 108 -20.78 5.52 7.38
N TYR A 109 -20.35 6.66 7.86
CA TYR A 109 -19.16 7.35 7.37
C TYR A 109 -17.88 6.52 7.56
N TYR A 110 -17.75 5.88 8.73
CA TYR A 110 -16.64 4.97 9.01
C TYR A 110 -16.62 3.77 8.05
N ARG A 111 -17.78 3.18 7.78
CA ARG A 111 -17.89 2.08 6.80
C ARG A 111 -17.46 2.55 5.41
N GLU A 112 -17.89 3.72 4.98
CA GLU A 112 -17.53 4.29 3.69
C GLU A 112 -16.00 4.52 3.59
N LEU A 113 -15.36 5.00 4.65
CA LEU A 113 -13.90 5.12 4.72
C LEU A 113 -13.20 3.77 4.57
N LEU A 114 -13.68 2.73 5.28
CA LEU A 114 -13.07 1.39 5.25
C LEU A 114 -13.21 0.70 3.89
N VAL A 115 -14.29 0.94 3.17
CA VAL A 115 -14.49 0.39 1.82
C VAL A 115 -13.76 1.24 0.77
N GLY A 116 -13.66 2.56 0.99
CA GLY A 116 -13.04 3.52 0.08
C GLY A 116 -11.56 3.78 0.39
N CYS A 117 -11.26 4.95 0.93
CA CYS A 117 -9.87 5.44 1.09
C CYS A 117 -9.01 4.58 2.04
N TRP A 118 -9.62 3.84 2.96
CA TRP A 118 -8.92 3.05 3.97
C TRP A 118 -9.01 1.53 3.75
N TRP A 119 -9.42 1.07 2.57
CA TRP A 119 -9.63 -0.35 2.24
C TRP A 119 -8.42 -1.25 2.56
N PHE A 120 -7.20 -0.69 2.48
CA PHE A 120 -5.96 -1.41 2.78
C PHE A 120 -5.91 -1.96 4.21
N ILE A 121 -6.50 -1.23 5.20
CA ILE A 121 -6.42 -1.61 6.61
C ILE A 121 -7.25 -2.85 6.93
N PRO A 122 -8.56 -2.92 6.59
CA PRO A 122 -9.34 -4.14 6.80
C PRO A 122 -8.79 -5.32 6.01
N ALA A 123 -8.17 -5.11 4.85
CA ALA A 123 -7.49 -6.17 4.11
C ALA A 123 -6.21 -6.65 4.82
N LEU A 124 -5.41 -5.74 5.40
CA LEU A 124 -4.15 -6.08 6.05
C LEU A 124 -4.33 -6.71 7.44
N LEU A 125 -5.35 -6.32 8.18
CA LEU A 125 -5.51 -6.70 9.59
C LEU A 125 -5.57 -8.23 9.80
N PRO A 126 -6.37 -9.02 9.05
CA PRO A 126 -6.35 -10.48 9.13
C PRO A 126 -4.98 -11.08 8.82
N PHE A 127 -4.25 -10.52 7.85
CA PHE A 127 -2.92 -11.00 7.48
C PHE A 127 -1.92 -10.81 8.63
N LEU A 128 -2.00 -9.66 9.32
CA LEU A 128 -1.19 -9.40 10.50
C LEU A 128 -1.52 -10.38 11.63
N MET A 129 -2.79 -10.73 11.81
CA MET A 129 -3.18 -11.73 12.83
C MET A 129 -2.62 -13.11 12.52
N LEU A 130 -2.53 -13.50 11.25
CA LEU A 130 -1.99 -14.78 10.79
C LEU A 130 -0.45 -14.84 10.77
N ALA A 131 0.23 -13.70 10.79
CA ALA A 131 1.67 -13.61 10.58
C ALA A 131 2.54 -14.52 11.46
N PRO A 132 2.28 -14.70 12.77
CA PRO A 132 3.07 -15.60 13.61
C PRO A 132 2.97 -17.07 13.19
N TRP A 133 1.79 -17.52 12.77
CA TRP A 133 1.59 -18.90 12.28
C TRP A 133 2.22 -19.10 10.90
N LEU A 134 2.10 -18.11 10.01
CA LEU A 134 2.77 -18.14 8.69
C LEU A 134 4.30 -18.25 8.87
N SER A 135 4.88 -17.51 9.84
CA SER A 135 6.30 -17.64 10.14
C SER A 135 6.67 -19.06 10.55
N SER A 136 5.95 -19.62 11.52
CA SER A 136 6.18 -20.98 12.00
C SER A 136 6.00 -22.04 10.90
N MET A 137 5.08 -21.84 9.99
CA MET A 137 4.84 -22.73 8.83
C MET A 137 5.99 -22.65 7.84
N PHE A 138 6.37 -21.45 7.40
CA PHE A 138 7.39 -21.27 6.38
C PHE A 138 8.78 -21.72 6.85
N GLU A 139 9.14 -21.45 8.10
CA GLU A 139 10.45 -21.80 8.65
C GLU A 139 10.66 -23.31 8.83
N LYS A 140 9.57 -24.09 8.99
CA LYS A 140 9.63 -25.56 9.02
C LYS A 140 9.87 -26.20 7.65
N LEU A 141 9.71 -25.45 6.56
CA LEU A 141 9.94 -25.96 5.22
C LEU A 141 11.44 -25.95 4.89
N SER A 142 11.93 -27.03 4.23
CA SER A 142 13.27 -27.01 3.64
C SER A 142 13.36 -25.95 2.52
N LEU A 143 14.56 -25.47 2.21
CA LEU A 143 14.78 -24.46 1.15
C LEU A 143 14.19 -24.90 -0.20
N HIS A 144 14.29 -26.19 -0.53
CA HIS A 144 13.68 -26.73 -1.76
C HIS A 144 12.16 -26.57 -1.73
N LYS A 145 11.49 -26.95 -0.64
CA LYS A 145 10.04 -26.78 -0.48
C LYS A 145 9.62 -25.31 -0.48
N GLN A 146 10.41 -24.42 0.14
CA GLN A 146 10.16 -22.97 0.12
C GLN A 146 10.25 -22.43 -1.31
N ARG A 147 11.25 -22.85 -2.09
CA ARG A 147 11.39 -22.48 -3.51
C ARG A 147 10.21 -22.99 -4.33
N THR A 148 9.82 -24.25 -4.15
CA THR A 148 8.67 -24.84 -4.85
C THR A 148 7.38 -24.08 -4.49
N LEU A 149 7.16 -23.83 -3.20
CA LEU A 149 5.99 -23.05 -2.74
C LEU A 149 5.98 -21.64 -3.35
N PHE A 150 7.12 -20.95 -3.36
CA PHE A 150 7.23 -19.63 -3.99
C PHE A 150 6.86 -19.67 -5.47
N ILE A 151 7.35 -20.66 -6.23
CA ILE A 151 7.05 -20.81 -7.65
C ILE A 151 5.56 -21.12 -7.85
N LEU A 152 5.01 -22.11 -7.12
CA LEU A 152 3.60 -22.49 -7.23
C LEU A 152 2.67 -21.33 -6.91
N VAL A 153 2.95 -20.62 -5.82
CA VAL A 153 2.18 -19.43 -5.41
C VAL A 153 2.30 -18.34 -6.48
N SER A 154 3.50 -18.09 -7.01
CA SER A 154 3.71 -17.11 -8.08
C SER A 154 2.91 -17.45 -9.34
N VAL A 155 2.89 -18.72 -9.75
CA VAL A 155 2.10 -19.19 -10.90
C VAL A 155 0.62 -19.06 -10.63
N ALA A 156 0.16 -19.49 -9.45
CA ALA A 156 -1.25 -19.44 -9.08
C ALA A 156 -1.79 -17.99 -9.06
N ILE A 157 -1.03 -17.06 -8.46
CA ILE A 157 -1.39 -15.62 -8.47
C ILE A 157 -1.43 -15.09 -9.89
N SER A 158 -0.40 -15.45 -10.66
CA SER A 158 -0.22 -14.91 -11.98
C SER A 158 -1.28 -15.40 -12.96
N TRP A 159 -1.87 -16.59 -12.74
CA TRP A 159 -2.79 -17.20 -13.71
C TRP A 159 -4.00 -16.31 -14.01
N GLY A 160 -4.80 -15.97 -13.00
CA GLY A 160 -5.98 -15.11 -13.20
C GLY A 160 -5.62 -13.73 -13.75
N ALA A 161 -4.52 -13.15 -13.26
CA ALA A 161 -4.04 -11.86 -13.69
C ALA A 161 -3.49 -11.87 -15.13
N ILE A 162 -2.86 -12.98 -15.57
CA ILE A 162 -2.44 -13.19 -16.96
C ILE A 162 -3.66 -13.28 -17.85
N LEU A 163 -4.66 -14.07 -17.48
CA LEU A 163 -5.90 -14.20 -18.26
C LEU A 163 -6.62 -12.86 -18.43
N THR A 164 -6.71 -12.05 -17.36
CA THR A 164 -7.27 -10.70 -17.44
C THR A 164 -6.46 -9.81 -18.40
N CYS A 165 -5.13 -9.90 -18.35
CA CYS A 165 -4.25 -9.17 -19.25
C CYS A 165 -4.49 -9.58 -20.72
N LEU A 166 -4.52 -10.89 -20.99
CA LEU A 166 -4.75 -11.41 -22.34
C LEU A 166 -6.14 -11.07 -22.85
N SER A 167 -7.18 -11.16 -22.02
CA SER A 167 -8.54 -10.78 -22.37
C SER A 167 -8.64 -9.30 -22.75
N SER A 168 -8.03 -8.42 -21.94
CA SER A 168 -7.99 -6.98 -22.25
C SER A 168 -7.24 -6.68 -23.56
N LEU A 169 -6.13 -7.37 -23.82
CA LEU A 169 -5.40 -7.23 -25.09
C LEU A 169 -6.23 -7.72 -26.28
N ALA A 170 -6.91 -8.86 -26.15
CA ALA A 170 -7.79 -9.39 -27.21
C ALA A 170 -8.96 -8.44 -27.49
N GLU A 171 -9.52 -7.80 -26.47
CA GLU A 171 -10.56 -6.75 -26.58
C GLU A 171 -10.02 -5.54 -27.36
N ILE A 172 -8.86 -5.02 -27.00
CA ILE A 172 -8.22 -3.87 -27.68
C ILE A 172 -7.92 -4.19 -29.14
N MET A 173 -7.44 -5.41 -29.41
CA MET A 173 -7.09 -5.86 -30.76
C MET A 173 -8.30 -6.36 -31.55
N GLN A 174 -9.51 -6.36 -30.98
CA GLN A 174 -10.76 -6.85 -31.59
C GLN A 174 -10.68 -8.33 -32.04
N TRP A 175 -9.90 -9.17 -31.33
CA TRP A 175 -9.75 -10.60 -31.60
C TRP A 175 -10.82 -11.43 -30.84
N SER A 176 -12.04 -11.45 -31.38
CA SER A 176 -13.19 -12.09 -30.72
C SER A 176 -12.98 -13.57 -30.42
N ALA A 177 -12.39 -14.33 -31.33
CA ALA A 177 -12.10 -15.76 -31.12
C ALA A 177 -11.08 -15.98 -29.99
N ALA A 178 -10.03 -15.16 -29.91
CA ALA A 178 -9.06 -15.21 -28.83
C ALA A 178 -9.70 -14.85 -27.50
N HIS A 179 -10.54 -13.81 -27.45
CA HIS A 179 -11.27 -13.41 -26.26
C HIS A 179 -12.15 -14.55 -25.71
N THR A 180 -12.95 -15.19 -26.57
CA THR A 180 -13.78 -16.36 -26.19
C THR A 180 -12.94 -17.54 -25.67
N ALA A 181 -11.79 -17.83 -26.31
CA ALA A 181 -10.91 -18.89 -25.85
C ALA A 181 -10.29 -18.59 -24.49
N ILE A 182 -9.92 -17.33 -24.21
CA ILE A 182 -9.39 -16.89 -22.93
C ILE A 182 -10.46 -16.97 -21.82
N GLU A 183 -11.71 -16.57 -22.13
CA GLU A 183 -12.83 -16.72 -21.20
C GLU A 183 -13.09 -18.19 -20.86
N ALA A 184 -13.05 -19.09 -21.86
CA ALA A 184 -13.16 -20.53 -21.64
C ALA A 184 -12.03 -21.08 -20.75
N LEU A 185 -10.78 -20.61 -20.95
CA LEU A 185 -9.66 -20.96 -20.07
C LEU A 185 -9.83 -20.43 -18.63
N ALA A 186 -10.45 -19.27 -18.48
CA ALA A 186 -10.73 -18.72 -17.16
C ALA A 186 -11.73 -19.55 -16.34
N LEU A 187 -12.60 -20.30 -17.00
CA LEU A 187 -13.54 -21.23 -16.36
C LEU A 187 -12.86 -22.47 -15.79
N LEU A 188 -11.70 -22.88 -16.34
CA LEU A 188 -10.95 -24.05 -15.85
C LEU A 188 -10.37 -23.82 -14.45
N VAL A 189 -9.94 -22.58 -14.17
CA VAL A 189 -9.44 -22.19 -12.85
C VAL A 189 -10.11 -20.87 -12.48
N PRO A 190 -11.32 -20.90 -11.91
CA PRO A 190 -12.05 -19.68 -11.55
C PRO A 190 -11.23 -18.82 -10.60
N SER A 191 -11.18 -17.52 -10.87
CA SER A 191 -10.44 -16.54 -10.05
C SER A 191 -10.89 -16.53 -8.57
N GLN A 192 -12.11 -16.98 -8.31
CA GLN A 192 -12.68 -17.12 -6.97
C GLN A 192 -12.04 -18.27 -6.15
N ILE A 193 -11.42 -19.28 -6.82
CA ILE A 193 -10.71 -20.37 -6.15
C ILE A 193 -9.33 -19.94 -5.66
N ILE A 194 -8.78 -18.85 -6.23
CA ILE A 194 -7.49 -18.27 -5.82
C ILE A 194 -7.76 -16.87 -5.23
N PRO A 195 -8.44 -16.79 -4.06
CA PRO A 195 -8.71 -15.51 -3.43
C PRO A 195 -7.43 -14.89 -2.90
N GLY A 196 -7.37 -13.59 -2.90
CA GLY A 196 -6.45 -12.86 -2.07
C GLY A 196 -5.09 -12.56 -2.68
N GLY A 197 -5.06 -12.00 -3.87
CA GLY A 197 -3.82 -11.52 -4.49
C GLY A 197 -2.95 -10.69 -3.54
N TYR A 198 -3.54 -9.82 -2.75
CA TYR A 198 -2.81 -9.04 -1.74
C TYR A 198 -2.29 -9.87 -0.56
N PHE A 199 -2.97 -10.94 -0.15
CA PHE A 199 -2.44 -11.89 0.83
C PHE A 199 -1.12 -12.52 0.34
N LEU A 200 -1.02 -12.77 -0.93
CA LEU A 200 0.17 -13.34 -1.53
C LEU A 200 1.32 -12.33 -1.58
N TYR A 201 1.04 -11.05 -1.83
CA TYR A 201 2.03 -9.99 -1.66
C TYR A 201 2.48 -9.85 -0.21
N PHE A 202 1.59 -10.04 0.75
CA PHE A 202 1.97 -10.11 2.16
C PHE A 202 2.91 -11.29 2.43
N CYS A 203 2.59 -12.48 1.92
CA CYS A 203 3.47 -13.65 2.01
C CYS A 203 4.79 -13.46 1.25
N LEU A 204 4.76 -12.75 0.09
CA LEU A 204 5.95 -12.39 -0.67
C LEU A 204 6.97 -11.65 0.22
N GLY A 205 6.51 -10.87 1.17
CA GLY A 205 7.39 -10.19 2.14
C GLY A 205 8.31 -11.13 2.91
N TYR A 206 7.86 -12.34 3.26
CA TYR A 206 8.72 -13.37 3.83
C TYR A 206 9.75 -13.85 2.82
N PHE A 207 9.30 -14.23 1.61
CA PHE A 207 10.18 -14.76 0.58
C PHE A 207 11.25 -13.77 0.13
N ILE A 208 10.95 -12.48 0.09
CA ILE A 208 11.93 -11.44 -0.26
C ILE A 208 13.19 -11.52 0.60
N ARG A 209 13.08 -11.84 1.89
CA ARG A 209 14.25 -12.00 2.76
C ARG A 209 15.14 -13.17 2.40
N ILE A 210 14.57 -14.21 1.83
CA ILE A 210 15.27 -15.46 1.49
C ILE A 210 15.50 -15.64 -0.02
N LEU A 211 14.98 -14.72 -0.86
CA LEU A 211 15.18 -14.79 -2.32
C LEU A 211 16.64 -14.99 -2.73
N PRO A 212 17.64 -14.33 -2.10
CA PRO A 212 19.05 -14.56 -2.45
C PRO A 212 19.55 -15.97 -2.16
N THR A 213 18.87 -16.73 -1.28
CA THR A 213 19.19 -18.13 -1.00
C THR A 213 18.43 -19.10 -1.92
N LEU A 214 17.29 -18.67 -2.47
CA LEU A 214 16.44 -19.48 -3.35
C LEU A 214 16.87 -19.38 -4.81
N PHE A 215 17.38 -18.25 -5.25
CA PHE A 215 17.69 -17.95 -6.65
C PHE A 215 19.05 -17.30 -6.83
N SER A 216 19.69 -17.57 -7.99
CA SER A 216 20.97 -16.94 -8.33
C SER A 216 20.80 -15.41 -8.53
N LYS A 217 21.89 -14.67 -8.31
CA LYS A 217 21.93 -13.22 -8.54
C LYS A 217 21.50 -12.85 -9.98
N ARG A 218 21.92 -13.64 -10.97
CA ARG A 218 21.55 -13.44 -12.38
C ARG A 218 20.04 -13.61 -12.59
N THR A 219 19.44 -14.64 -11.97
CA THR A 219 17.99 -14.86 -12.02
C THR A 219 17.22 -13.70 -11.42
N LEU A 220 17.62 -13.22 -10.24
CA LEU A 220 16.97 -12.08 -9.58
C LEU A 220 17.10 -10.79 -10.40
N GLN A 221 18.24 -10.56 -11.05
CA GLN A 221 18.42 -9.42 -11.95
C GLN A 221 17.49 -9.49 -13.16
N LYS A 222 17.35 -10.68 -13.79
CA LYS A 222 16.43 -10.88 -14.93
C LYS A 222 14.98 -10.67 -14.52
N ILE A 223 14.56 -11.25 -13.38
CA ILE A 223 13.20 -11.07 -12.83
C ILE A 223 12.93 -9.60 -12.56
N SER A 224 13.90 -8.89 -11.95
CA SER A 224 13.76 -7.47 -11.66
C SER A 224 13.63 -6.63 -12.92
N ALA A 225 14.50 -6.85 -13.91
CA ALA A 225 14.44 -6.13 -15.18
C ALA A 225 13.12 -6.37 -15.92
N LEU A 226 12.70 -7.64 -16.01
CA LEU A 226 11.39 -7.99 -16.59
C LEU A 226 10.25 -7.30 -15.83
N GLY A 227 10.29 -7.30 -14.49
CA GLY A 227 9.29 -6.67 -13.67
C GLY A 227 9.16 -5.16 -13.93
N PHE A 228 10.27 -4.44 -14.03
CA PHE A 228 10.25 -3.01 -14.34
C PHE A 228 9.71 -2.73 -15.74
N VAL A 229 10.11 -3.53 -16.74
CA VAL A 229 9.59 -3.40 -18.11
C VAL A 229 8.08 -3.63 -18.14
N LEU A 230 7.59 -4.71 -17.53
CA LEU A 230 6.16 -5.04 -17.49
C LEU A 230 5.36 -3.97 -16.73
N TRP A 231 5.87 -3.45 -15.63
CA TRP A 231 5.21 -2.40 -14.87
C TRP A 231 5.04 -1.10 -15.69
N ILE A 232 6.12 -0.65 -16.34
CA ILE A 232 6.09 0.54 -17.19
C ILE A 232 5.17 0.33 -18.39
N LEU A 233 5.29 -0.81 -19.08
CA LEU A 233 4.42 -1.14 -20.22
C LEU A 233 2.94 -1.22 -19.82
N GLY A 234 2.65 -1.79 -18.65
CA GLY A 234 1.28 -1.85 -18.12
C GLY A 234 0.70 -0.47 -17.86
N ALA A 235 1.49 0.43 -17.25
CA ALA A 235 1.08 1.81 -17.02
C ALA A 235 0.84 2.56 -18.33
N LEU A 236 1.71 2.38 -19.33
CA LEU A 236 1.52 2.99 -20.67
C LEU A 236 0.34 2.38 -21.42
N ALA A 237 0.14 1.06 -21.35
CA ALA A 237 -0.98 0.38 -22.02
C ALA A 237 -2.35 0.84 -21.47
N ALA A 238 -2.41 1.28 -20.23
CA ALA A 238 -3.63 1.83 -19.63
C ALA A 238 -4.12 3.10 -20.36
N MET A 239 -3.21 3.88 -20.98
CA MET A 239 -3.58 5.02 -21.84
C MET A 239 -4.40 4.60 -23.06
N PHE A 240 -4.26 3.33 -23.47
CA PHE A 240 -4.92 2.75 -24.64
C PHE A 240 -6.11 1.83 -24.26
N GLY A 241 -6.58 1.95 -23.01
CA GLY A 241 -7.75 1.19 -22.54
C GLY A 241 -7.44 -0.18 -21.95
N TYR A 242 -6.17 -0.53 -21.72
CA TYR A 242 -5.82 -1.76 -21.00
C TYR A 242 -6.45 -1.77 -19.62
N LYS A 243 -7.19 -2.84 -19.31
CA LYS A 243 -7.79 -3.09 -18.01
C LYS A 243 -7.00 -4.18 -17.27
N ARG A 244 -6.45 -3.85 -16.13
CA ARG A 244 -5.74 -4.80 -15.28
C ARG A 244 -6.65 -5.51 -14.29
N SER A 245 -6.19 -6.65 -13.78
CA SER A 245 -6.72 -7.21 -12.53
C SER A 245 -6.25 -6.38 -11.31
N ASP A 246 -6.89 -6.55 -10.17
CA ASP A 246 -6.47 -5.96 -8.91
C ASP A 246 -6.24 -7.04 -7.84
N PRO A 247 -4.99 -7.32 -7.42
CA PRO A 247 -3.74 -6.74 -7.91
C PRO A 247 -3.34 -7.19 -9.32
N SER A 248 -2.54 -6.35 -10.00
CA SER A 248 -2.06 -6.65 -11.34
C SER A 248 -0.94 -7.69 -11.33
N PHE A 249 -0.98 -8.65 -12.26
CA PHE A 249 0.15 -9.54 -12.54
C PHE A 249 1.47 -8.78 -12.82
N LEU A 250 1.35 -7.66 -13.53
CA LEU A 250 2.50 -6.86 -13.93
C LEU A 250 3.27 -6.28 -12.73
N TRP A 251 2.64 -6.18 -11.58
CA TRP A 251 3.26 -5.67 -10.36
C TRP A 251 4.06 -6.71 -9.58
N PHE A 252 3.82 -8.01 -9.78
CA PHE A 252 4.47 -9.05 -8.99
C PHE A 252 5.99 -9.02 -9.14
N PHE A 253 6.47 -9.10 -10.36
CA PHE A 253 7.91 -9.07 -10.64
C PHE A 253 8.52 -7.70 -10.37
N ALA A 254 7.77 -6.62 -10.59
CA ALA A 254 8.18 -5.27 -10.24
C ALA A 254 8.39 -5.11 -8.73
N THR A 255 7.49 -5.65 -7.91
CA THR A 255 7.64 -5.64 -6.45
C THR A 255 8.90 -6.38 -6.03
N VAL A 256 9.15 -7.58 -6.56
CA VAL A 256 10.41 -8.31 -6.33
C VAL A 256 11.63 -7.46 -6.71
N GLY A 257 11.57 -6.80 -7.88
CA GLY A 257 12.63 -5.94 -8.38
C GLY A 257 12.90 -4.72 -7.50
N ILE A 258 11.84 -4.06 -7.04
CA ILE A 258 11.92 -2.90 -6.13
C ILE A 258 12.65 -3.32 -4.84
N PHE A 259 12.23 -4.40 -4.22
CA PHE A 259 12.88 -4.88 -3.00
C PHE A 259 14.32 -5.30 -3.22
N TYR A 260 14.63 -5.96 -4.35
CA TYR A 260 15.99 -6.34 -4.71
C TYR A 260 16.91 -5.12 -4.92
N LEU A 261 16.40 -4.02 -5.47
CA LEU A 261 17.14 -2.77 -5.59
C LEU A 261 17.33 -2.09 -4.23
N PHE A 262 16.27 -1.96 -3.45
CA PHE A 262 16.33 -1.29 -2.15
C PHE A 262 17.20 -2.04 -1.14
N ASP A 263 17.32 -3.37 -1.23
CA ASP A 263 18.25 -4.14 -0.40
C ASP A 263 19.71 -3.72 -0.60
N LYS A 264 20.05 -3.16 -1.76
CA LYS A 264 21.40 -2.65 -2.07
C LYS A 264 21.62 -1.18 -1.69
N VAL A 265 20.55 -0.46 -1.39
CA VAL A 265 20.65 0.97 -1.04
C VAL A 265 21.34 1.10 0.31
N ARG A 266 22.37 1.94 0.35
CA ARG A 266 23.10 2.28 1.58
C ARG A 266 23.04 3.78 1.79
N ILE A 267 22.48 4.19 2.93
CA ILE A 267 22.31 5.60 3.29
C ILE A 267 23.29 5.91 4.41
N ASN A 268 24.40 6.53 4.06
CA ASN A 268 25.49 6.83 4.99
C ASN A 268 25.30 8.18 5.70
N ASN A 269 24.51 9.09 5.13
CA ASN A 269 24.26 10.41 5.72
C ASN A 269 23.30 10.28 6.91
N SER A 270 23.77 10.64 8.10
CA SER A 270 23.01 10.54 9.35
C SER A 270 21.76 11.42 9.38
N SER A 271 21.83 12.65 8.85
CA SER A 271 20.70 13.58 8.82
C SER A 271 19.61 13.08 7.88
N LEU A 272 20.00 12.61 6.69
CA LEU A 272 19.08 12.02 5.74
C LEU A 272 18.43 10.75 6.30
N SER A 273 19.18 9.88 6.98
CA SER A 273 18.67 8.69 7.63
C SER A 273 17.65 9.03 8.72
N LYS A 274 17.88 10.09 9.51
CA LYS A 274 16.92 10.56 10.52
C LYS A 274 15.65 11.10 9.88
N LEU A 275 15.75 11.88 8.81
CA LEU A 275 14.59 12.40 8.07
C LEU A 275 13.76 11.27 7.48
N ILE A 276 14.38 10.31 6.80
CA ILE A 276 13.70 9.15 6.22
C ILE A 276 12.98 8.35 7.31
N SER A 277 13.66 8.09 8.41
CA SER A 277 13.05 7.37 9.54
C SER A 277 11.91 8.14 10.20
N PHE A 278 11.99 9.47 10.25
CA PHE A 278 10.93 10.34 10.72
C PHE A 278 9.68 10.24 9.84
N LEU A 279 9.83 10.30 8.51
CA LEU A 279 8.74 10.16 7.54
C LEU A 279 8.11 8.77 7.59
N ALA A 280 8.94 7.72 7.58
CA ALA A 280 8.47 6.34 7.62
C ALA A 280 7.69 5.99 8.89
N GLN A 281 8.04 6.56 10.04
CA GLN A 281 7.30 6.36 11.29
C GLN A 281 5.89 6.94 11.25
N ARG A 282 5.66 7.94 10.42
CA ARG A 282 4.38 8.62 10.28
C ARG A 282 3.59 8.20 9.07
N SER A 283 4.13 7.30 8.25
CA SER A 283 3.47 6.86 7.01
C SER A 283 2.04 6.36 7.24
N TYR A 284 1.78 5.68 8.37
CA TYR A 284 0.45 5.20 8.69
C TYR A 284 -0.53 6.35 9.04
N SER A 285 -0.09 7.30 9.85
CA SER A 285 -0.89 8.48 10.18
C SER A 285 -1.11 9.38 8.95
N ILE A 286 -0.08 9.51 8.09
CA ILE A 286 -0.22 10.17 6.78
C ILE A 286 -1.25 9.44 5.93
N TYR A 287 -1.21 8.09 5.86
CA TYR A 287 -2.18 7.29 5.13
C TYR A 287 -3.62 7.55 5.58
N LEU A 288 -3.85 7.67 6.89
CA LEU A 288 -5.19 7.93 7.44
C LEU A 288 -5.70 9.35 7.14
N PHE A 289 -4.83 10.29 6.82
CA PHE A 289 -5.18 11.70 6.60
C PHE A 289 -5.03 12.15 5.13
N ASN A 290 -4.38 11.36 4.28
CA ASN A 290 -3.94 11.78 2.94
C ASN A 290 -5.07 12.29 2.04
N PHE A 291 -6.22 11.63 2.02
CA PHE A 291 -7.33 12.00 1.13
C PHE A 291 -7.91 13.39 1.48
N ILE A 292 -7.99 13.73 2.78
CA ILE A 292 -8.38 15.08 3.22
C ILE A 292 -7.34 16.11 2.79
N ALA A 293 -6.05 15.80 2.97
CA ALA A 293 -4.98 16.71 2.61
C ALA A 293 -4.94 16.95 1.09
N VAL A 294 -5.13 15.90 0.29
CA VAL A 294 -5.22 15.99 -1.17
C VAL A 294 -6.44 16.84 -1.55
N GLU A 295 -7.63 16.51 -1.06
CA GLU A 295 -8.84 17.27 -1.34
C GLU A 295 -8.66 18.75 -0.97
N TRP A 296 -8.18 19.04 0.23
CA TRP A 296 -8.00 20.40 0.72
C TRP A 296 -7.05 21.21 -0.15
N VAL A 297 -5.88 20.67 -0.49
CA VAL A 297 -4.87 21.37 -1.31
C VAL A 297 -5.40 21.59 -2.73
N PHE A 298 -6.01 20.60 -3.37
CA PHE A 298 -6.47 20.72 -4.74
C PHE A 298 -7.70 21.63 -4.89
N LEU A 299 -8.62 21.64 -3.91
CA LEU A 299 -9.74 22.57 -3.91
C LEU A 299 -9.27 24.02 -3.76
N HIS A 300 -8.31 24.28 -2.88
CA HIS A 300 -7.75 25.63 -2.73
C HIS A 300 -6.98 26.04 -3.99
N ALA A 301 -6.13 25.16 -4.54
CA ALA A 301 -5.42 25.46 -5.76
C ALA A 301 -6.39 25.76 -6.93
N LYS A 302 -7.52 25.06 -7.01
CA LYS A 302 -8.58 25.34 -7.98
C LYS A 302 -9.23 26.72 -7.73
N SER A 303 -9.50 27.09 -6.49
CA SER A 303 -10.11 28.38 -6.14
C SER A 303 -9.23 29.57 -6.49
N TYR A 304 -7.91 29.39 -6.53
CA TYR A 304 -6.94 30.39 -6.99
C TYR A 304 -6.72 30.39 -8.52
N GLY A 305 -7.51 29.64 -9.29
CA GLY A 305 -7.40 29.60 -10.74
C GLY A 305 -6.12 28.95 -11.28
N LEU A 306 -5.41 28.18 -10.43
CA LEU A 306 -4.15 27.53 -10.83
C LEU A 306 -4.34 26.41 -11.86
N PHE A 307 -5.59 26.01 -12.13
CA PHE A 307 -5.97 24.90 -12.96
C PHE A 307 -6.89 25.37 -14.12
N GLY A 308 -6.30 25.96 -15.14
CA GLY A 308 -7.00 26.29 -16.36
C GLY A 308 -6.07 26.03 -17.56
N VAL A 309 -6.41 25.05 -18.41
CA VAL A 309 -5.47 24.59 -19.44
C VAL A 309 -6.11 24.67 -20.81
N GLU A 310 -5.80 25.75 -21.53
CA GLU A 310 -6.24 25.88 -22.92
C GLU A 310 -5.08 25.79 -23.95
N THR A 311 -3.81 25.87 -23.51
CA THR A 311 -2.66 25.89 -24.41
C THR A 311 -1.64 24.79 -24.13
N PRO A 312 -0.81 24.34 -25.10
CA PRO A 312 0.22 23.33 -24.87
C PRO A 312 1.28 23.72 -23.82
N SER A 313 1.64 24.99 -23.73
CA SER A 313 2.54 25.51 -22.70
C SER A 313 1.91 25.45 -21.30
N ALA A 314 0.60 25.68 -21.21
CA ALA A 314 -0.15 25.54 -19.97
C ALA A 314 -0.23 24.09 -19.50
N ARG A 315 -0.16 23.09 -20.37
CA ARG A 315 -0.14 21.67 -20.02
C ARG A 315 1.12 21.28 -19.24
N PHE A 316 2.29 21.74 -19.66
CA PHE A 316 3.54 21.50 -18.94
C PHE A 316 3.52 22.21 -17.58
N THR A 317 3.06 23.46 -17.54
CA THR A 317 2.87 24.20 -16.29
C THR A 317 1.87 23.49 -15.38
N GLY A 318 0.78 22.94 -15.93
CA GLY A 318 -0.20 22.15 -15.20
C GLY A 318 0.40 20.89 -14.55
N LEU A 319 1.25 20.17 -15.27
CA LEU A 319 1.98 19.00 -14.70
C LEU A 319 2.86 19.42 -13.53
N LEU A 320 3.63 20.51 -13.68
CA LEU A 320 4.48 21.01 -12.61
C LEU A 320 3.66 21.44 -11.39
N LEU A 321 2.57 22.17 -11.61
CA LEU A 321 1.65 22.61 -10.54
C LEU A 321 1.02 21.40 -9.84
N TRP A 322 0.62 20.36 -10.59
CA TRP A 322 0.11 19.13 -9.99
C TRP A 322 1.16 18.45 -9.10
N VAL A 323 2.41 18.31 -9.56
CA VAL A 323 3.50 17.74 -8.75
C VAL A 323 3.71 18.56 -7.46
N LEU A 324 3.72 19.90 -7.58
CA LEU A 324 3.84 20.78 -6.42
C LEU A 324 2.65 20.65 -5.46
N ALA A 325 1.43 20.49 -5.98
CA ALA A 325 0.23 20.28 -5.19
C ALA A 325 0.28 18.92 -4.45
N VAL A 326 0.77 17.86 -5.09
CA VAL A 326 0.98 16.56 -4.41
C VAL A 326 2.00 16.67 -3.29
N ILE A 327 3.12 17.37 -3.52
CA ILE A 327 4.13 17.62 -2.49
C ILE A 327 3.53 18.44 -1.34
N ALA A 328 2.77 19.48 -1.66
CA ALA A 328 2.07 20.29 -0.66
C ALA A 328 1.07 19.44 0.16
N ALA A 329 0.28 18.59 -0.51
CA ALA A 329 -0.64 17.66 0.16
C ALA A 329 0.11 16.68 1.09
N TYR A 330 1.27 16.18 0.66
CA TYR A 330 2.12 15.34 1.52
C TYR A 330 2.59 16.11 2.76
N CYS A 331 3.04 17.36 2.59
CA CYS A 331 3.45 18.21 3.72
C CYS A 331 2.28 18.50 4.67
N VAL A 332 1.10 18.82 4.15
CA VAL A 332 -0.11 19.05 4.96
C VAL A 332 -0.47 17.78 5.74
N ALA A 333 -0.54 16.62 5.06
CA ALA A 333 -0.82 15.34 5.72
C ALA A 333 0.21 15.01 6.81
N LEU A 334 1.50 15.28 6.57
CA LEU A 334 2.58 15.09 7.53
C LEU A 334 2.42 15.99 8.76
N ILE A 335 2.12 17.27 8.56
CA ILE A 335 1.91 18.23 9.66
C ILE A 335 0.72 17.79 10.50
N CYS A 336 -0.43 17.50 9.87
CA CYS A 336 -1.63 17.02 10.55
C CYS A 336 -1.36 15.71 11.33
N ALA A 337 -0.65 14.78 10.71
CA ALA A 337 -0.23 13.52 11.35
C ALA A 337 0.66 13.79 12.56
N CYS A 338 1.64 14.68 12.46
CA CYS A 338 2.51 15.03 13.60
C CYS A 338 1.73 15.62 14.76
N VAL A 339 0.80 16.55 14.48
CA VAL A 339 -0.04 17.19 15.50
C VAL A 339 -0.96 16.17 16.18
N ALA A 340 -1.69 15.38 15.39
CA ALA A 340 -2.62 14.38 15.92
C ALA A 340 -1.89 13.27 16.70
N ASP A 341 -0.75 12.79 16.20
CA ASP A 341 0.06 11.80 16.89
C ASP A 341 0.61 12.32 18.22
N TYR A 342 1.06 13.57 18.25
CA TYR A 342 1.64 14.15 19.45
C TYR A 342 0.58 14.48 20.52
N LEU A 343 -0.51 15.13 20.11
CA LEU A 343 -1.51 15.63 21.04
C LEU A 343 -2.52 14.57 21.51
N ILE A 344 -2.82 13.58 20.66
CA ILE A 344 -3.92 12.65 20.92
C ILE A 344 -3.41 11.19 20.95
N LEU A 345 -2.79 10.71 19.88
CA LEU A 345 -2.50 9.30 19.73
C LEU A 345 -1.48 8.78 20.77
N LYS A 346 -0.35 9.48 20.94
CA LYS A 346 0.69 9.05 21.90
C LYS A 346 0.23 9.08 23.35
N PRO A 347 -0.49 10.12 23.84
CA PRO A 347 -1.11 10.08 25.17
C PRO A 347 -2.04 8.88 25.35
N LEU A 348 -2.93 8.62 24.38
CA LEU A 348 -3.85 7.48 24.44
C LEU A 348 -3.11 6.13 24.39
N GLN A 349 -2.08 5.99 23.58
CA GLN A 349 -1.24 4.78 23.56
C GLN A 349 -0.61 4.51 24.93
N ARG A 350 -0.07 5.54 25.59
CA ARG A 350 0.52 5.41 26.96
C ARG A 350 -0.53 4.99 27.97
N LEU A 351 -1.73 5.61 27.94
CA LEU A 351 -2.83 5.22 28.83
C LEU A 351 -3.24 3.76 28.64
N CYS A 352 -3.39 3.32 27.39
CA CYS A 352 -3.69 1.92 27.09
C CYS A 352 -2.58 0.97 27.54
N GLU A 353 -1.30 1.33 27.35
CA GLU A 353 -0.17 0.54 27.82
C GLU A 353 -0.17 0.37 29.34
N THR A 354 -0.44 1.45 30.10
CA THR A 354 -0.56 1.40 31.56
C THR A 354 -1.72 0.52 32.00
N ALA A 355 -2.91 0.67 31.39
CA ALA A 355 -4.07 -0.17 31.69
C ALA A 355 -3.79 -1.66 31.42
N PHE A 356 -3.14 -1.99 30.32
CA PHE A 356 -2.74 -3.36 30.02
C PHE A 356 -1.68 -3.92 31.00
N ALA A 357 -0.81 -3.08 31.55
CA ALA A 357 0.16 -3.50 32.55
C ALA A 357 -0.53 -3.83 33.89
N GLN A 358 -1.49 -3.01 34.32
CA GLN A 358 -2.26 -3.23 35.54
C GLN A 358 -3.09 -4.52 35.50
N VAL A 359 -3.76 -4.80 34.38
CA VAL A 359 -4.52 -6.06 34.21
C VAL A 359 -3.61 -7.28 34.31
N ARG A 360 -2.37 -7.18 33.84
CA ARG A 360 -1.41 -8.27 33.92
C ARG A 360 -0.91 -8.51 35.35
N SER A 361 -0.67 -7.47 36.16
CA SER A 361 -0.26 -7.62 37.54
C SER A 361 -1.39 -8.22 38.41
N ALA A 362 -2.62 -7.76 38.25
CA ALA A 362 -3.78 -8.30 38.93
C ALA A 362 -4.00 -9.81 38.66
N GLY A 363 -3.88 -10.23 37.39
CA GLY A 363 -4.02 -11.65 37.04
C GLY A 363 -2.82 -12.56 37.46
N GLN A 364 -1.71 -11.97 37.91
CA GLN A 364 -0.58 -12.72 38.47
C GLN A 364 -0.68 -12.88 40.00
N GLU A 365 -1.47 -12.05 40.66
CA GLU A 365 -1.73 -12.15 42.12
C GLU A 365 -2.87 -13.16 42.44
N GLU A 366 -3.69 -13.52 41.43
CA GLU A 366 -4.79 -14.50 41.59
C GLU A 366 -4.38 -15.95 41.24
N ASN A 367 -3.17 -16.20 40.72
CA ASN A 367 -2.63 -17.54 40.43
C ASN A 367 -1.43 -17.86 41.32
#